data_8521d3e5c4a8c09815acb18a3d21d946
#
_entry.id   8521d3e5c4a8c09815acb18a3d21d946
#
_cell.length_a   1.000
_cell.length_b   1.000
_cell.length_c   1.000
_cell.angle_alpha   90.00
_cell.angle_beta   90.00
_cell.angle_gamma   90.00
#
_symmetry.space_group_name_H-M   'P 1'
#
loop_
_entity.id
_entity.type
_entity.pdbx_description
1 polymer ?
#
loop_
_entity_poly.entity_id
_entity_poly.type
_entity_poly.pdbx_seq_one_letter_code
_entity_poly.pdbx_strand_id
1 'polypeptide(L)' 'MKKYIVFDSRNNEVGRYETEEEVLKGLGLKIKSTDYVRLAARGIIDRLNSYKIYELDK' A
#
# COMPACT_ATOMS: atom_id res chain seq x y z
N MET A 1 6.72 12.12 7.39
CA MET A 1 6.23 11.02 8.22
C MET A 1 5.57 9.96 7.34
N LYS A 2 5.93 8.71 7.55
CA LYS A 2 5.38 7.65 6.72
C LYS A 2 3.95 7.34 7.12
N LYS A 3 3.11 7.14 6.15
CA LYS A 3 1.68 6.93 6.37
C LYS A 3 1.23 5.51 6.06
N TYR A 4 1.93 4.83 5.18
CA TYR A 4 1.56 3.47 4.76
C TYR A 4 2.72 2.53 4.94
N ILE A 5 2.40 1.30 5.33
CA ILE A 5 3.38 0.22 5.37
C ILE A 5 2.85 -0.92 4.51
N VAL A 6 3.72 -1.51 3.71
CA VAL A 6 3.34 -2.52 2.73
C VAL A 6 4.05 -3.82 3.03
N PHE A 7 3.29 -4.92 2.96
CA PHE A 7 3.82 -6.27 3.14
C PHE A 7 3.54 -7.09 1.87
N ASP A 8 4.44 -8.00 1.56
CA ASP A 8 4.24 -8.87 0.41
C ASP A 8 3.41 -10.10 0.80
N SER A 9 3.24 -11.04 -0.15
CA SER A 9 2.42 -12.21 0.08
C SER A 9 3.00 -13.15 1.13
N ARG A 10 4.29 -12.98 1.44
CA ARG A 10 4.96 -13.77 2.46
C ARG A 10 5.01 -13.07 3.81
N ASN A 11 4.33 -11.94 3.91
CA ASN A 11 4.26 -11.16 5.12
C ASN A 11 5.59 -10.49 5.47
N ASN A 12 6.41 -10.24 4.48
CA ASN A 12 7.65 -9.50 4.67
C ASN A 12 7.42 -8.03 4.35
N GLU A 13 7.97 -7.16 5.15
CA GLU A 13 7.82 -5.73 4.93
C GLU A 13 8.55 -5.32 3.66
N VAL A 14 7.81 -4.72 2.74
CA VAL A 14 8.36 -4.23 1.48
C VAL A 14 8.89 -2.82 1.64
N GLY A 15 8.15 -1.97 2.35
CA GLY A 15 8.57 -0.60 2.55
C GLY A 15 7.50 0.22 3.21
N ARG A 16 7.86 1.47 3.50
CA ARG A 16 6.95 2.44 4.10
C ARG A 16 6.93 3.68 3.24
N TYR A 17 5.75 4.24 3.05
CA TYR A 17 5.54 5.33 2.10
C TYR A 17 4.69 6.41 2.72
N GLU A 18 4.88 7.65 2.25
CA GLU A 18 4.14 8.80 2.79
C GLU A 18 2.84 9.05 2.07
N THR A 19 2.78 8.71 0.78
CA THR A 19 1.59 8.99 -0.01
C THR A 19 1.17 7.77 -0.79
N GLU A 20 -0.07 7.79 -1.27
CA GLU A 20 -0.60 6.71 -2.10
C GLU A 20 0.19 6.59 -3.39
N GLU A 21 0.58 7.72 -3.96
CA GLU A 21 1.37 7.69 -5.19
C GLU A 21 2.70 7.00 -4.99
N GLU A 22 3.33 7.27 -3.84
CA GLU A 22 4.61 6.63 -3.54
C GLU A 22 4.47 5.14 -3.39
N VAL A 23 3.35 4.68 -2.84
CA VAL A 23 3.10 3.24 -2.72
C VAL A 23 3.06 2.60 -4.11
N LEU A 24 2.26 3.18 -5.01
CA LEU A 24 2.12 2.63 -6.35
C LEU A 24 3.45 2.64 -7.09
N LYS A 25 4.18 3.74 -6.97
CA LYS A 25 5.46 3.88 -7.65
C LYS A 25 6.49 2.91 -7.08
N GLY A 26 6.54 2.79 -5.77
CA GLY A 26 7.49 1.92 -5.11
C GLY A 26 7.26 0.45 -5.41
N LEU A 27 5.99 0.07 -5.58
CA LEU A 27 5.63 -1.31 -5.90
C LEU A 27 5.68 -1.60 -7.41
N GLY A 28 5.89 -0.57 -8.22
CA GLY A 28 5.93 -0.74 -9.66
C GLY A 28 4.59 -1.05 -10.28
N LEU A 29 3.52 -0.63 -9.64
CA LEU A 29 2.18 -0.92 -10.13
C LEU A 29 1.75 0.10 -11.16
N LYS A 30 1.06 -0.37 -12.18
CA LYS A 30 0.58 0.50 -13.26
C LYS A 30 -0.85 0.94 -13.05
N ILE A 31 -1.28 0.96 -11.82
CA ILE A 31 -2.62 1.39 -11.46
C ILE A 31 -2.63 2.91 -11.43
N LYS A 32 -3.60 3.50 -12.15
CA LYS A 32 -3.66 4.95 -12.26
C LYS A 32 -4.34 5.62 -11.07
N SER A 33 -5.23 4.91 -10.40
CA SER A 33 -6.00 5.50 -9.31
C SER A 33 -5.33 5.20 -7.97
N THR A 34 -5.00 6.25 -7.24
CA THR A 34 -4.43 6.11 -5.90
C THR A 34 -5.47 5.67 -4.88
N ASP A 35 -6.75 5.71 -5.24
CA ASP A 35 -7.81 5.29 -4.33
C ASP A 35 -7.67 3.83 -3.91
N TYR A 36 -7.13 3.00 -4.79
CA TYR A 36 -6.95 1.58 -4.46
C TYR A 36 -6.02 1.37 -3.29
N VAL A 37 -5.01 2.22 -3.16
CA VAL A 37 -4.10 2.13 -2.03
C VAL A 37 -4.86 2.38 -0.73
N ARG A 38 -5.68 3.43 -0.71
CA ARG A 38 -6.46 3.77 0.46
C ARG A 38 -7.47 2.69 0.80
N LEU A 39 -8.12 2.14 -0.22
CA LEU A 39 -9.11 1.08 -0.01
C LEU A 39 -8.44 -0.17 0.57
N ALA A 40 -7.26 -0.51 0.08
CA ALA A 40 -6.53 -1.66 0.61
C ALA A 40 -6.09 -1.40 2.05
N ALA A 41 -5.66 -0.18 2.33
CA ALA A 41 -5.21 0.16 3.68
C ALA A 41 -6.34 0.09 4.69
N ARG A 42 -7.57 0.34 4.24
CA ARG A 42 -8.73 0.31 5.12
C ARG A 42 -9.41 -1.05 5.16
N GLY A 43 -8.87 -2.03 4.45
CA GLY A 43 -9.42 -3.37 4.46
C GLY A 43 -10.64 -3.57 3.59
N ILE A 44 -11.03 -2.56 2.81
CA ILE A 44 -12.17 -2.69 1.89
C ILE A 44 -11.79 -3.61 0.75
N ILE A 45 -10.56 -3.50 0.26
CA ILE A 45 -9.96 -4.47 -0.64
C ILE A 45 -8.97 -5.28 0.18
N ASP A 46 -8.99 -6.59 0.02
CA ASP A 46 -8.13 -7.46 0.81
C ASP A 46 -6.66 -7.23 0.50
N ARG A 47 -6.34 -7.18 -0.78
CA ARG A 47 -4.96 -6.98 -1.22
C ARG A 47 -4.93 -6.13 -2.47
N LEU A 48 -3.82 -5.43 -2.66
CA LEU A 48 -3.57 -4.71 -3.89
C LEU A 48 -2.44 -5.43 -4.60
N ASN A 49 -2.79 -6.18 -5.64
CA ASN A 49 -1.82 -6.90 -6.46
C ASN A 49 -0.87 -7.76 -5.62
N SER A 50 -1.41 -8.56 -4.71
CA SER A 50 -0.69 -9.45 -3.80
C SER A 50 -0.01 -8.75 -2.64
N TYR A 51 -0.11 -7.43 -2.55
CA TYR A 51 0.47 -6.69 -1.45
C TYR A 51 -0.59 -6.32 -0.43
N LYS A 52 -0.24 -6.44 0.83
CA LYS A 52 -1.09 -5.96 1.91
C LYS A 52 -0.61 -4.60 2.34
N ILE A 53 -1.55 -3.67 2.47
CA ILE A 53 -1.22 -2.29 2.82
C ILE A 53 -1.92 -1.95 4.11
N TYR A 54 -1.18 -1.35 5.04
CA TYR A 54 -1.74 -0.88 6.28
C TYR A 54 -1.48 0.61 6.41
N GLU A 55 -2.44 1.32 6.96
CA GLU A 55 -2.28 2.73 7.23
C GLU A 55 -1.67 2.89 8.61
N LEU A 56 -0.56 3.60 8.66
CA LEU A 56 0.09 3.88 9.92
C LEU A 56 -0.64 5.05 10.57
N ASP A 57 -1.12 4.83 11.75
CA ASP A 57 -1.95 5.79 12.43
C ASP A 57 -1.07 6.68 13.26
N LYS A 58 -0.61 7.70 12.62
CA LYS A 58 0.29 8.65 13.22
C LYS A 58 1.27 8.06 14.16
#